data_a68e8ee37c1ee8c166092be755522269
#
_entry.id   a68e8ee37c1ee8c166092be755522269
#
_cell.length_a   1.000
_cell.length_b   1.000
_cell.length_c   1.000
_cell.angle_alpha   90.00
_cell.angle_beta   90.00
_cell.angle_gamma   90.00
#
_symmetry.space_group_name_H-M   'P 1'
#
loop_
_entity.id
_entity.type
_entity.pdbx_description
1 polymer ?
#
loop_
_entity_poly.entity_id
_entity_poly.type
_entity_poly.pdbx_seq_one_letter_code
_entity_poly.pdbx_strand_id
1 'polypeptide(L)'
;MYAGAGIVMIFSRPVKRRPFMIRFGKRAAVLTAAGVFSAITVMGCSSSIDTDAVVATVGGEDIPLGVANFYARMMQGQYETYYADMMGTTGEAMWTQPSSEDQTYEDSVKDSAMEVLQDLYLISQHASEYEVTLSEDEKDAIAEAAKQFDEDNSAEAKETVSGYRKDIEKYLELVTIQSKMDSKMKEGVDEEVSDEEAAQKAMQYVYFSYTSTDDSGAVTELTDEEKTALKEDAQTLAGRVAAGEDITAVAEELGQTAYDVTFDSESTGPNEEVIAAVDAFETEGEVTDLIETDGGIYVAQLTSLLDREATDQEKTNIVEERRQEQYDSLLAQWREDTEIEVDEKVWGKVDFEDTGVTVITSETEESGEDTASE
;
A
#
# COMPACT_ATOMS: atom_id res chain seq x y z
N MET A 1 6.98 -22.42 -34.46
CA MET A 1 6.26 -21.15 -34.49
C MET A 1 5.47 -21.08 -33.19
N TYR A 2 6.02 -20.45 -32.17
CA TYR A 2 5.35 -20.21 -30.90
C TYR A 2 4.98 -18.74 -30.87
N ALA A 3 3.67 -18.45 -30.82
CA ALA A 3 3.16 -17.09 -30.63
C ALA A 3 3.04 -16.88 -29.11
N GLY A 4 3.82 -15.95 -28.58
CA GLY A 4 3.73 -15.55 -27.20
C GLY A 4 2.47 -14.73 -26.98
N ALA A 5 1.66 -15.14 -26.00
CA ALA A 5 0.56 -14.34 -25.47
C ALA A 5 1.14 -13.26 -24.57
N GLY A 6 1.20 -12.02 -25.06
CA GLY A 6 1.56 -10.86 -24.24
C GLY A 6 0.42 -10.56 -23.25
N ILE A 7 0.74 -10.64 -21.99
CA ILE A 7 -0.10 -10.08 -20.91
C ILE A 7 0.03 -8.56 -21.01
N VAL A 8 -0.99 -7.91 -21.55
CA VAL A 8 -1.11 -6.45 -21.49
C VAL A 8 -1.48 -6.07 -20.06
N MET A 9 -0.47 -5.74 -19.27
CA MET A 9 -0.70 -5.01 -18.02
C MET A 9 -1.15 -3.59 -18.39
N ILE A 10 -2.41 -3.31 -18.13
CA ILE A 10 -2.96 -1.96 -18.23
C ILE A 10 -2.39 -1.16 -17.05
N PHE A 11 -1.30 -0.44 -17.31
CA PHE A 11 -0.81 0.62 -16.41
C PHE A 11 -1.72 1.83 -16.55
N SER A 12 -2.80 1.85 -15.80
CA SER A 12 -3.62 3.05 -15.60
C SER A 12 -3.01 3.87 -14.46
N ARG A 13 -2.46 5.04 -14.78
CA ARG A 13 -2.07 6.21 -13.97
C ARG A 13 -1.08 5.96 -12.82
N PRO A 14 -0.18 6.91 -12.50
CA PRO A 14 0.70 6.80 -11.36
C PRO A 14 -0.16 6.76 -10.10
N VAL A 15 -0.29 5.57 -9.53
CA VAL A 15 -0.78 5.40 -8.17
C VAL A 15 0.18 6.24 -7.32
N LYS A 16 -0.30 7.36 -6.75
CA LYS A 16 0.39 8.07 -5.66
C LYS A 16 0.84 6.98 -4.69
N ARG A 17 2.15 6.72 -4.64
CA ARG A 17 2.72 5.70 -3.76
C ARG A 17 2.34 6.11 -2.34
N ARG A 18 1.37 5.43 -1.74
CA ARG A 18 1.10 5.60 -0.32
C ARG A 18 2.23 4.90 0.40
N PRO A 19 3.04 5.62 1.20
CA PRO A 19 3.96 4.94 2.10
C PRO A 19 3.11 4.02 2.97
N PHE A 20 3.57 2.78 3.15
CA PHE A 20 2.94 1.80 4.03
C PHE A 20 3.11 2.30 5.47
N MET A 21 2.21 3.18 5.91
CA MET A 21 2.18 3.65 7.29
C MET A 21 1.48 2.61 8.15
N ILE A 22 2.26 1.95 8.99
CA ILE A 22 1.73 1.12 10.08
C ILE A 22 0.99 2.06 11.04
N ARG A 23 -0.36 1.98 11.08
CA ARG A 23 -1.18 2.77 12.02
C ARG A 23 -1.03 2.22 13.44
N PHE A 24 -0.34 2.94 14.28
CA PHE A 24 -0.18 2.62 15.69
C PHE A 24 -1.09 3.48 16.59
N GLY A 25 -1.87 2.83 17.46
CA GLY A 25 -2.67 3.51 18.48
C GLY A 25 -1.80 4.14 19.59
N LYS A 26 -2.26 5.25 20.15
CA LYS A 26 -1.56 6.19 21.07
C LYS A 26 -0.88 5.60 22.35
N ARG A 27 -0.86 4.28 22.56
CA ARG A 27 -0.16 3.60 23.68
C ARG A 27 0.70 2.41 23.23
N ALA A 28 0.80 2.17 21.93
CA ALA A 28 1.41 0.96 21.36
C ALA A 28 2.67 1.24 20.51
N ALA A 29 3.05 2.49 20.26
CA ALA A 29 4.10 2.82 19.30
C ALA A 29 5.46 2.17 19.64
N VAL A 30 5.83 2.13 20.91
CA VAL A 30 7.08 1.48 21.34
C VAL A 30 6.93 -0.04 21.48
N LEU A 31 5.75 -0.52 21.93
CA LEU A 31 5.51 -1.96 22.12
C LEU A 31 5.33 -2.73 20.81
N THR A 32 4.90 -2.05 19.74
CA THR A 32 4.76 -2.67 18.41
C THR A 32 6.06 -2.62 17.60
N ALA A 33 6.94 -1.65 17.82
CA ALA A 33 8.30 -1.71 17.30
C ALA A 33 9.08 -2.92 17.88
N ALA A 34 8.88 -3.22 19.17
CA ALA A 34 9.46 -4.40 19.81
C ALA A 34 8.91 -5.74 19.30
N GLY A 35 7.67 -5.77 18.77
CA GLY A 35 7.07 -6.97 18.20
C GLY A 35 7.48 -7.29 16.76
N VAL A 36 8.20 -6.38 16.09
CA VAL A 36 8.66 -6.55 14.69
C VAL A 36 10.06 -7.18 14.61
N PHE A 37 10.82 -7.19 15.72
CA PHE A 37 12.17 -7.78 15.73
C PHE A 37 12.12 -9.25 16.09
N SER A 38 11.58 -10.06 15.20
CA SER A 38 11.69 -11.51 15.27
C SER A 38 13.15 -11.94 15.06
N ALA A 39 13.53 -13.11 15.55
CA ALA A 39 14.78 -13.73 15.14
C ALA A 39 14.80 -13.86 13.61
N ILE A 40 15.98 -13.75 13.02
CA ILE A 40 16.20 -13.86 11.59
C ILE A 40 17.19 -14.98 11.28
N THR A 41 17.04 -15.60 10.14
CA THR A 41 18.06 -16.46 9.53
C THR A 41 18.70 -15.75 8.34
N VAL A 42 19.98 -16.00 8.12
CA VAL A 42 20.73 -15.50 6.96
C VAL A 42 21.27 -16.68 6.19
N MET A 43 21.24 -16.58 4.86
CA MET A 43 21.80 -17.57 3.94
C MET A 43 22.69 -16.87 2.93
N GLY A 44 23.95 -17.30 2.82
CA GLY A 44 24.92 -16.71 1.87
C GLY A 44 26.23 -16.33 2.53
N CYS A 45 27.12 -15.72 1.76
CA CYS A 45 28.41 -15.21 2.24
C CYS A 45 28.33 -13.72 2.43
N SER A 46 28.10 -13.27 3.64
CA SER A 46 28.19 -11.84 3.98
C SER A 46 29.64 -11.38 4.00
N SER A 47 29.97 -10.31 3.29
CA SER A 47 31.20 -9.55 3.50
C SER A 47 30.97 -8.58 4.65
N SER A 48 31.88 -8.55 5.63
CA SER A 48 31.86 -7.56 6.71
C SER A 48 31.88 -6.14 6.15
N ILE A 49 30.89 -5.33 6.52
CA ILE A 49 30.79 -3.91 6.13
C ILE A 49 31.25 -3.03 7.29
N ASP A 50 31.79 -1.85 6.96
CA ASP A 50 32.13 -0.82 7.95
C ASP A 50 30.85 -0.07 8.35
N THR A 51 30.26 -0.44 9.47
CA THR A 51 29.00 0.13 9.98
C THR A 51 29.09 1.61 10.35
N ASP A 52 30.30 2.13 10.57
CA ASP A 52 30.54 3.54 10.88
C ASP A 52 30.77 4.39 9.61
N ALA A 53 30.88 3.77 8.43
CA ALA A 53 30.99 4.50 7.18
C ALA A 53 29.74 5.36 6.96
N VAL A 54 29.92 6.58 6.48
CA VAL A 54 28.82 7.48 6.15
C VAL A 54 28.26 7.08 4.79
N VAL A 55 26.97 6.72 4.74
CA VAL A 55 26.29 6.31 3.50
C VAL A 55 25.51 7.47 2.89
N ALA A 56 25.06 8.41 3.70
CA ALA A 56 24.42 9.64 3.24
C ALA A 56 24.59 10.74 4.30
N THR A 57 24.38 11.98 3.90
CA THR A 57 24.25 13.13 4.81
C THR A 57 22.95 13.87 4.53
N VAL A 58 22.28 14.32 5.59
CA VAL A 58 21.03 15.07 5.54
C VAL A 58 21.19 16.31 6.42
N GLY A 59 21.25 17.50 5.81
CA GLY A 59 21.44 18.74 6.56
C GLY A 59 22.72 18.78 7.40
N GLY A 60 23.75 18.06 6.96
CA GLY A 60 25.02 17.93 7.67
C GLY A 60 25.03 16.89 8.81
N GLU A 61 23.95 16.14 9.02
CA GLU A 61 23.91 14.95 9.89
C GLU A 61 24.23 13.70 9.09
N ASP A 62 25.17 12.90 9.57
CA ASP A 62 25.60 11.67 8.90
C ASP A 62 24.62 10.51 9.16
N ILE A 63 24.30 9.77 8.11
CA ILE A 63 23.62 8.47 8.18
C ILE A 63 24.70 7.38 8.17
N PRO A 64 24.92 6.64 9.27
CA PRO A 64 25.85 5.54 9.29
C PRO A 64 25.34 4.36 8.45
N LEU A 65 26.24 3.69 7.74
CA LEU A 65 25.91 2.49 6.96
C LEU A 65 25.29 1.39 7.84
N GLY A 66 25.65 1.30 9.11
CA GLY A 66 25.05 0.35 10.05
C GLY A 66 23.54 0.54 10.19
N VAL A 67 23.08 1.78 10.37
CA VAL A 67 21.65 2.11 10.45
C VAL A 67 20.94 1.82 9.11
N ALA A 68 21.56 2.21 8.00
CA ALA A 68 20.97 2.03 6.67
C ALA A 68 20.90 0.55 6.27
N ASN A 69 21.95 -0.23 6.52
CA ASN A 69 21.98 -1.66 6.27
C ASN A 69 20.97 -2.40 7.16
N PHE A 70 20.89 -2.04 8.44
CA PHE A 70 19.90 -2.63 9.34
C PHE A 70 18.48 -2.47 8.79
N TYR A 71 18.10 -1.25 8.43
CA TYR A 71 16.76 -0.99 7.87
C TYR A 71 16.54 -1.72 6.54
N ALA A 72 17.47 -1.63 5.60
CA ALA A 72 17.35 -2.28 4.30
C ALA A 72 17.24 -3.80 4.42
N ARG A 73 18.03 -4.43 5.31
CA ARG A 73 17.99 -5.87 5.56
C ARG A 73 16.69 -6.31 6.26
N MET A 74 16.11 -5.46 7.12
CA MET A 74 14.78 -5.73 7.68
C MET A 74 13.69 -5.68 6.61
N MET A 75 13.77 -4.73 5.68
CA MET A 75 12.90 -4.71 4.49
C MET A 75 13.12 -5.98 3.64
N GLN A 76 14.35 -6.32 3.31
CA GLN A 76 14.68 -7.54 2.57
C GLN A 76 14.03 -8.77 3.22
N GLY A 77 14.20 -8.94 4.52
CA GLY A 77 13.62 -10.08 5.24
C GLY A 77 12.10 -10.13 5.16
N GLN A 78 11.42 -8.99 5.20
CA GLN A 78 9.97 -8.92 5.00
C GLN A 78 9.58 -9.33 3.58
N TYR A 79 10.27 -8.81 2.57
CA TYR A 79 10.00 -9.16 1.18
C TYR A 79 10.23 -10.64 0.91
N GLU A 80 11.34 -11.20 1.34
CA GLU A 80 11.65 -12.63 1.15
C GLU A 80 10.72 -13.56 1.93
N THR A 81 10.27 -13.13 3.10
CA THR A 81 9.39 -13.97 3.95
C THR A 81 7.93 -13.95 3.52
N TYR A 82 7.41 -12.77 3.12
CA TYR A 82 5.96 -12.60 2.94
C TYR A 82 5.52 -12.33 1.50
N TYR A 83 6.40 -11.80 0.65
CA TYR A 83 6.00 -11.35 -0.69
C TYR A 83 6.52 -12.23 -1.83
N ALA A 84 7.63 -12.94 -1.66
CA ALA A 84 8.21 -13.75 -2.71
C ALA A 84 7.23 -14.82 -3.24
N ASP A 85 6.58 -15.55 -2.36
CA ASP A 85 5.60 -16.58 -2.73
C ASP A 85 4.38 -15.98 -3.42
N MET A 86 3.91 -14.81 -2.97
CA MET A 86 2.80 -14.10 -3.60
C MET A 86 3.14 -13.61 -5.01
N MET A 87 4.42 -13.30 -5.27
CA MET A 87 4.93 -12.94 -6.59
C MET A 87 5.23 -14.16 -7.47
N GLY A 88 5.08 -15.39 -6.95
CA GLY A 88 5.38 -16.63 -7.66
C GLY A 88 6.88 -16.84 -7.90
N THR A 89 7.74 -16.33 -7.02
CA THR A 89 9.20 -16.38 -7.11
C THR A 89 9.81 -16.82 -5.77
N THR A 90 11.12 -16.99 -5.74
CA THR A 90 11.87 -17.20 -4.49
C THR A 90 12.48 -15.88 -4.03
N GLY A 91 12.82 -15.77 -2.73
CA GLY A 91 13.48 -14.59 -2.19
C GLY A 91 14.72 -14.20 -3.01
N GLU A 92 15.62 -15.16 -3.27
CA GLU A 92 16.85 -14.94 -4.04
C GLU A 92 16.58 -14.48 -5.50
N ALA A 93 15.60 -15.08 -6.17
CA ALA A 93 15.31 -14.79 -7.58
C ALA A 93 14.50 -13.50 -7.78
N MET A 94 13.90 -12.96 -6.72
CA MET A 94 13.09 -11.75 -6.78
C MET A 94 13.93 -10.52 -7.09
N TRP A 95 15.12 -10.42 -6.49
CA TRP A 95 15.94 -9.22 -6.52
C TRP A 95 16.47 -8.87 -7.91
N THR A 96 16.77 -9.88 -8.73
CA THR A 96 17.24 -9.72 -10.11
C THR A 96 16.13 -9.45 -11.13
N GLN A 97 14.86 -9.51 -10.72
CA GLN A 97 13.75 -9.22 -11.63
C GLN A 97 13.71 -7.73 -11.99
N PRO A 98 13.37 -7.36 -13.23
CA PRO A 98 13.25 -5.97 -13.62
C PRO A 98 12.03 -5.34 -12.92
N SER A 99 12.23 -4.21 -12.25
CA SER A 99 11.17 -3.35 -11.75
C SER A 99 10.76 -2.28 -12.77
N SER A 100 11.70 -1.89 -13.66
CA SER A 100 11.50 -0.99 -14.78
C SER A 100 12.52 -1.32 -15.91
N GLU A 101 12.57 -0.50 -16.98
CA GLU A 101 13.51 -0.72 -18.11
C GLU A 101 14.98 -0.72 -17.66
N ASP A 102 15.34 0.10 -16.65
CA ASP A 102 16.72 0.35 -16.25
C ASP A 102 17.04 -0.04 -14.79
N GLN A 103 16.11 -0.64 -14.06
CA GLN A 103 16.28 -0.97 -12.63
C GLN A 103 15.83 -2.39 -12.32
N THR A 104 16.55 -3.04 -11.40
CA THR A 104 16.14 -4.28 -10.76
C THR A 104 15.16 -4.02 -9.60
N TYR A 105 14.53 -5.08 -9.10
CA TYR A 105 13.69 -4.99 -7.92
C TYR A 105 14.51 -4.59 -6.68
N GLU A 106 15.75 -5.09 -6.56
CA GLU A 106 16.69 -4.66 -5.52
C GLU A 106 16.93 -3.16 -5.56
N ASP A 107 17.30 -2.62 -6.74
CA ASP A 107 17.55 -1.18 -6.89
C ASP A 107 16.35 -0.36 -6.42
N SER A 108 15.15 -0.73 -6.86
CA SER A 108 13.92 -0.01 -6.48
C SER A 108 13.63 -0.05 -4.97
N VAL A 109 13.87 -1.19 -4.31
CA VAL A 109 13.67 -1.32 -2.86
C VAL A 109 14.75 -0.56 -2.09
N LYS A 110 16.00 -0.59 -2.55
CA LYS A 110 17.10 0.16 -1.92
C LYS A 110 16.93 1.67 -2.07
N ASP A 111 16.49 2.15 -3.23
CA ASP A 111 16.18 3.56 -3.45
C ASP A 111 15.08 4.02 -2.49
N SER A 112 14.00 3.22 -2.37
CA SER A 112 12.91 3.51 -1.44
C SER A 112 13.37 3.49 0.03
N ALA A 113 14.26 2.56 0.39
CA ALA A 113 14.82 2.49 1.74
C ALA A 113 15.67 3.71 2.07
N MET A 114 16.50 4.16 1.13
CA MET A 114 17.32 5.36 1.31
C MET A 114 16.45 6.61 1.42
N GLU A 115 15.41 6.75 0.61
CA GLU A 115 14.47 7.85 0.69
C GLU A 115 13.77 7.94 2.06
N VAL A 116 13.28 6.80 2.56
CA VAL A 116 12.65 6.73 3.89
C VAL A 116 13.63 7.10 5.00
N LEU A 117 14.88 6.63 4.94
CA LEU A 117 15.89 7.00 5.93
C LEU A 117 16.16 8.51 5.93
N GLN A 118 16.29 9.12 4.76
CA GLN A 118 16.46 10.57 4.65
C GLN A 118 15.29 11.32 5.28
N ASP A 119 14.04 10.86 5.04
CA ASP A 119 12.84 11.44 5.65
C ASP A 119 12.85 11.31 7.17
N LEU A 120 13.25 10.16 7.70
CA LEU A 120 13.38 9.96 9.14
C LEU A 120 14.36 10.96 9.79
N TYR A 121 15.50 11.21 9.14
CA TYR A 121 16.47 12.20 9.62
C TYR A 121 15.94 13.62 9.52
N LEU A 122 15.30 14.00 8.39
CA LEU A 122 14.64 15.30 8.23
C LEU A 122 13.60 15.54 9.33
N ILE A 123 12.70 14.60 9.53
CA ILE A 123 11.64 14.69 10.54
C ILE A 123 12.25 14.82 11.94
N SER A 124 13.33 14.08 12.23
CA SER A 124 14.03 14.14 13.50
C SER A 124 14.66 15.52 13.74
N GLN A 125 15.24 16.15 12.72
CA GLN A 125 15.84 17.48 12.79
C GLN A 125 14.80 18.55 13.13
N HIS A 126 13.58 18.43 12.62
CA HIS A 126 12.49 19.35 12.89
C HIS A 126 11.67 19.05 14.16
N ALA A 127 11.93 17.91 14.84
CA ALA A 127 11.13 17.47 15.98
C ALA A 127 11.06 18.49 17.12
N SER A 128 12.14 19.23 17.36
CA SER A 128 12.19 20.25 18.41
C SER A 128 11.27 21.47 18.13
N GLU A 129 10.95 21.77 16.88
CA GLU A 129 10.06 22.85 16.47
C GLU A 129 8.60 22.54 16.85
N TYR A 130 8.28 21.25 16.94
CA TYR A 130 6.98 20.72 17.35
C TYR A 130 6.94 20.24 18.81
N GLU A 131 7.94 20.58 19.59
CA GLU A 131 8.09 20.15 21.00
C GLU A 131 8.07 18.61 21.16
N VAL A 132 8.48 17.89 20.13
CA VAL A 132 8.59 16.41 20.14
C VAL A 132 9.97 16.00 20.65
N THR A 133 9.97 15.17 21.67
CA THR A 133 11.18 14.55 22.25
C THR A 133 10.88 13.14 22.71
N LEU A 134 11.90 12.30 22.84
CA LEU A 134 11.76 10.97 23.45
C LEU A 134 11.71 11.11 24.98
N SER A 135 10.72 10.49 25.59
CA SER A 135 10.66 10.31 27.05
C SER A 135 11.66 9.27 27.53
N GLU A 136 11.96 9.23 28.84
CA GLU A 136 12.84 8.20 29.41
C GLU A 136 12.24 6.79 29.25
N ASP A 137 10.92 6.62 29.39
CA ASP A 137 10.26 5.33 29.18
C ASP A 137 10.39 4.84 27.72
N GLU A 138 10.35 5.75 26.74
CA GLU A 138 10.57 5.41 25.33
C GLU A 138 12.02 5.01 25.06
N LYS A 139 13.00 5.72 25.63
CA LYS A 139 14.42 5.37 25.53
C LYS A 139 14.72 4.01 26.17
N ASP A 140 14.16 3.75 27.34
CA ASP A 140 14.32 2.46 28.01
C ASP A 140 13.71 1.31 27.17
N ALA A 141 12.55 1.53 26.58
CA ALA A 141 11.93 0.55 25.71
C ALA A 141 12.72 0.30 24.41
N ILE A 142 13.29 1.34 23.82
CA ILE A 142 14.21 1.24 22.66
C ILE A 142 15.43 0.43 23.02
N ALA A 143 16.07 0.73 24.14
CA ALA A 143 17.25 0.00 24.59
C ALA A 143 16.95 -1.48 24.89
N GLU A 144 15.78 -1.79 25.47
CA GLU A 144 15.38 -3.17 25.72
C GLU A 144 15.06 -3.91 24.42
N ALA A 145 14.40 -3.26 23.44
CA ALA A 145 14.15 -3.85 22.12
C ALA A 145 15.45 -4.17 21.36
N ALA A 146 16.43 -3.25 21.39
CA ALA A 146 17.72 -3.47 20.77
C ALA A 146 18.51 -4.61 21.48
N LYS A 147 18.40 -4.70 22.79
CA LYS A 147 18.98 -5.79 23.57
C LYS A 147 18.30 -7.13 23.26
N GLN A 148 16.98 -7.16 23.14
CA GLN A 148 16.23 -8.37 22.81
C GLN A 148 16.67 -8.91 21.44
N PHE A 149 16.77 -8.04 20.42
CA PHE A 149 17.29 -8.42 19.11
C PHE A 149 18.71 -9.01 19.20
N ASP A 150 19.60 -8.39 20.00
CA ASP A 150 20.97 -8.86 20.22
C ASP A 150 21.01 -10.26 20.89
N GLU A 151 20.05 -10.58 21.75
CA GLU A 151 19.95 -11.87 22.44
C GLU A 151 19.32 -12.96 21.57
N ASP A 152 18.36 -12.62 20.73
CA ASP A 152 17.59 -13.57 19.90
C ASP A 152 18.30 -13.96 18.60
N ASN A 153 19.34 -13.22 18.18
CA ASN A 153 19.98 -13.42 16.90
C ASN A 153 21.44 -13.87 17.02
N SER A 154 21.85 -14.75 16.07
CA SER A 154 23.23 -15.23 16.00
C SER A 154 24.22 -14.10 15.67
N ALA A 155 25.50 -14.32 15.96
CA ALA A 155 26.54 -13.35 15.62
C ALA A 155 26.62 -13.10 14.10
N GLU A 156 26.44 -14.14 13.30
CA GLU A 156 26.44 -14.08 11.84
C GLU A 156 25.25 -13.26 11.32
N ALA A 157 24.04 -13.51 11.83
CA ALA A 157 22.86 -12.72 11.49
C ALA A 157 23.07 -11.24 11.82
N LYS A 158 23.57 -10.93 13.02
CA LYS A 158 23.84 -9.55 13.43
C LYS A 158 24.92 -8.86 12.57
N GLU A 159 25.96 -9.58 12.16
CA GLU A 159 26.98 -9.03 11.27
C GLU A 159 26.39 -8.71 9.90
N THR A 160 25.59 -9.61 9.34
CA THR A 160 24.95 -9.44 8.03
C THR A 160 24.01 -8.24 8.00
N VAL A 161 23.13 -8.10 8.98
CA VAL A 161 22.11 -7.05 9.00
C VAL A 161 22.54 -5.79 9.76
N SER A 162 23.79 -5.68 10.21
CA SER A 162 24.24 -4.62 11.14
C SER A 162 23.38 -4.55 12.41
N GLY A 163 22.94 -5.70 12.91
CA GLY A 163 22.07 -5.84 14.08
C GLY A 163 22.78 -5.52 15.41
N TYR A 164 23.54 -4.43 15.45
CA TYR A 164 24.22 -3.95 16.64
C TYR A 164 23.35 -2.95 17.40
N ARG A 165 23.39 -3.00 18.73
CA ARG A 165 22.52 -2.17 19.59
C ARG A 165 22.51 -0.70 19.18
N LYS A 166 23.68 -0.11 18.92
CA LYS A 166 23.79 1.31 18.54
C LYS A 166 23.00 1.66 17.26
N ASP A 167 23.02 0.76 16.27
CA ASP A 167 22.38 0.98 14.98
C ASP A 167 20.88 0.77 15.10
N ILE A 168 20.46 -0.25 15.86
CA ILE A 168 19.05 -0.53 16.17
C ILE A 168 18.45 0.59 17.02
N GLU A 169 19.12 1.02 18.09
CA GLU A 169 18.66 2.12 18.96
C GLU A 169 18.48 3.39 18.14
N LYS A 170 19.45 3.77 17.29
CA LYS A 170 19.32 4.96 16.43
C LYS A 170 18.13 4.84 15.47
N TYR A 171 17.95 3.70 14.82
CA TYR A 171 16.79 3.47 13.93
C TYR A 171 15.46 3.59 14.69
N LEU A 172 15.35 2.94 15.85
CA LEU A 172 14.14 2.99 16.68
C LEU A 172 13.84 4.37 17.24
N GLU A 173 14.86 5.15 17.60
CA GLU A 173 14.70 6.56 17.97
C GLU A 173 14.07 7.37 16.85
N LEU A 174 14.58 7.24 15.63
CA LEU A 174 14.06 7.93 14.45
C LEU A 174 12.60 7.57 14.16
N VAL A 175 12.26 6.29 14.14
CA VAL A 175 10.90 5.81 13.90
C VAL A 175 9.93 6.26 15.01
N THR A 176 10.39 6.26 16.27
CA THR A 176 9.57 6.74 17.40
C THR A 176 9.30 8.24 17.28
N ILE A 177 10.31 9.02 16.89
CA ILE A 177 10.14 10.45 16.62
C ILE A 177 9.17 10.67 15.46
N GLN A 178 9.33 9.96 14.34
CA GLN A 178 8.41 10.04 13.20
C GLN A 178 6.97 9.76 13.62
N SER A 179 6.74 8.71 14.40
CA SER A 179 5.39 8.37 14.88
C SER A 179 4.76 9.48 15.72
N LYS A 180 5.56 10.18 16.52
CA LYS A 180 5.11 11.34 17.33
C LYS A 180 4.88 12.57 16.46
N MET A 181 5.73 12.78 15.47
CA MET A 181 5.66 13.90 14.52
C MET A 181 4.47 13.77 13.56
N ASP A 182 4.05 12.54 13.19
CA ASP A 182 2.94 12.30 12.27
C ASP A 182 1.69 13.08 12.68
N SER A 183 1.28 12.96 13.94
CA SER A 183 0.12 13.69 14.45
C SER A 183 0.36 15.20 14.53
N LYS A 184 1.60 15.62 14.80
CA LYS A 184 1.95 17.05 14.91
C LYS A 184 2.00 17.75 13.57
N MET A 185 2.56 17.10 12.58
CA MET A 185 2.63 17.63 11.20
C MET A 185 1.23 17.73 10.56
N LYS A 186 0.27 16.95 11.02
CA LYS A 186 -1.12 16.93 10.57
C LYS A 186 -2.05 17.88 11.36
N GLU A 187 -1.56 18.54 12.40
CA GLU A 187 -2.35 19.49 13.20
C GLU A 187 -2.64 20.80 12.42
N GLY A 188 -3.84 21.34 12.62
CA GLY A 188 -4.20 22.68 12.13
C GLY A 188 -4.76 22.74 10.71
N VAL A 189 -5.05 21.62 10.07
CA VAL A 189 -5.79 21.61 8.81
C VAL A 189 -7.25 22.07 9.03
N ASP A 190 -7.87 22.56 7.97
CA ASP A 190 -9.31 22.86 7.99
C ASP A 190 -10.10 21.54 8.05
N GLU A 191 -10.76 21.32 9.17
CA GLU A 191 -11.61 20.15 9.42
C GLU A 191 -13.10 20.39 9.08
N GLU A 192 -13.46 21.64 8.72
CA GLU A 192 -14.82 21.94 8.30
C GLU A 192 -15.04 21.52 6.84
N VAL A 193 -15.88 20.52 6.63
CA VAL A 193 -16.27 20.02 5.30
C VAL A 193 -17.78 20.13 5.17
N SER A 194 -18.25 20.87 4.17
CA SER A 194 -19.69 21.02 3.93
C SER A 194 -20.32 19.76 3.34
N ASP A 195 -21.65 19.66 3.45
CA ASP A 195 -22.38 18.57 2.76
C ASP A 195 -22.23 18.67 1.23
N GLU A 196 -22.09 19.89 0.69
CA GLU A 196 -21.94 20.12 -0.75
C GLU A 196 -20.59 19.64 -1.27
N GLU A 197 -19.53 19.83 -0.47
CA GLU A 197 -18.16 19.42 -0.82
C GLU A 197 -18.00 17.87 -0.79
N ALA A 198 -18.68 17.21 0.15
CA ALA A 198 -18.58 15.77 0.36
C ALA A 198 -19.79 14.98 -0.17
N ALA A 199 -20.66 15.64 -0.94
CA ALA A 199 -21.93 15.02 -1.36
C ALA A 199 -21.71 13.72 -2.12
N GLN A 200 -22.32 12.65 -1.62
CA GLN A 200 -22.35 11.35 -2.27
C GLN A 200 -23.78 11.01 -2.65
N LYS A 201 -23.98 10.65 -3.90
CA LYS A 201 -25.21 10.01 -4.40
C LYS A 201 -25.10 8.50 -4.23
N ALA A 202 -26.23 7.79 -4.29
CA ALA A 202 -26.25 6.32 -4.34
C ALA A 202 -27.01 5.82 -5.56
N MET A 203 -26.51 4.74 -6.14
CA MET A 203 -27.19 4.03 -7.21
C MET A 203 -27.12 2.52 -7.02
N GLN A 204 -28.04 1.82 -7.65
CA GLN A 204 -27.92 0.39 -7.95
C GLN A 204 -27.68 0.22 -9.44
N TYR A 205 -26.83 -0.72 -9.82
CA TYR A 205 -26.60 -1.05 -11.22
C TYR A 205 -26.53 -2.56 -11.46
N VAL A 206 -26.84 -2.96 -12.67
CA VAL A 206 -26.65 -4.32 -13.16
C VAL A 206 -25.72 -4.25 -14.37
N TYR A 207 -24.73 -5.14 -14.41
CA TYR A 207 -23.80 -5.28 -15.52
C TYR A 207 -23.97 -6.61 -16.23
N PHE A 208 -24.35 -6.55 -17.49
CA PHE A 208 -24.51 -7.67 -18.39
C PHE A 208 -23.22 -7.86 -19.18
N SER A 209 -22.35 -8.77 -18.72
CA SER A 209 -21.03 -9.01 -19.30
C SER A 209 -21.11 -9.71 -20.65
N TYR A 210 -20.32 -9.27 -21.64
CA TYR A 210 -20.12 -9.96 -22.91
C TYR A 210 -19.14 -11.12 -22.83
N THR A 211 -18.67 -11.44 -21.64
CA THR A 211 -17.83 -12.61 -21.39
C THR A 211 -18.46 -13.52 -20.34
N SER A 212 -18.20 -14.82 -20.45
CA SER A 212 -18.52 -15.82 -19.45
C SER A 212 -17.25 -16.45 -18.91
N THR A 213 -17.25 -16.84 -17.63
CA THR A 213 -16.14 -17.54 -17.01
C THR A 213 -16.60 -18.95 -16.64
N ASP A 214 -15.89 -19.97 -17.06
CA ASP A 214 -16.19 -21.37 -16.72
C ASP A 214 -15.64 -21.77 -15.35
N ASP A 215 -15.96 -22.98 -14.91
CA ASP A 215 -15.52 -23.53 -13.60
C ASP A 215 -13.99 -23.67 -13.47
N SER A 216 -13.24 -23.60 -14.59
CA SER A 216 -11.78 -23.62 -14.61
C SER A 216 -11.15 -22.22 -14.55
N GLY A 217 -11.97 -21.16 -14.56
CA GLY A 217 -11.54 -19.79 -14.63
C GLY A 217 -11.23 -19.28 -16.05
N ALA A 218 -11.51 -20.06 -17.09
CA ALA A 218 -11.31 -19.63 -18.46
C ALA A 218 -12.39 -18.65 -18.90
N VAL A 219 -11.98 -17.49 -19.40
CA VAL A 219 -12.88 -16.44 -19.90
C VAL A 219 -13.12 -16.63 -21.38
N THR A 220 -14.39 -16.64 -21.78
CA THR A 220 -14.81 -16.81 -23.18
C THR A 220 -15.77 -15.67 -23.57
N GLU A 221 -15.55 -15.09 -24.74
CA GLU A 221 -16.45 -14.08 -25.28
C GLU A 221 -17.77 -14.72 -25.76
N LEU A 222 -18.91 -14.06 -25.50
CA LEU A 222 -20.22 -14.50 -25.93
C LEU A 222 -20.37 -14.35 -27.45
N THR A 223 -21.20 -15.23 -28.06
CA THR A 223 -21.59 -15.13 -29.49
C THR A 223 -22.50 -13.95 -29.70
N ASP A 224 -22.65 -13.52 -30.97
CA ASP A 224 -23.55 -12.41 -31.33
C ASP A 224 -25.04 -12.72 -31.00
N GLU A 225 -25.43 -13.99 -31.02
CA GLU A 225 -26.79 -14.42 -30.61
C GLU A 225 -26.98 -14.27 -29.11
N GLU A 226 -25.97 -14.67 -28.31
CA GLU A 226 -25.99 -14.51 -26.85
C GLU A 226 -25.96 -13.05 -26.43
N LYS A 227 -25.11 -12.21 -27.06
CA LYS A 227 -25.10 -10.76 -26.84
C LYS A 227 -26.44 -10.11 -27.15
N THR A 228 -27.12 -10.58 -28.19
CA THR A 228 -28.49 -10.08 -28.56
C THR A 228 -29.49 -10.45 -27.47
N ALA A 229 -29.51 -11.69 -27.00
CA ALA A 229 -30.38 -12.11 -25.91
C ALA A 229 -30.12 -11.33 -24.64
N LEU A 230 -28.83 -11.14 -24.29
CA LEU A 230 -28.38 -10.35 -23.11
C LEU A 230 -28.87 -8.88 -23.20
N LYS A 231 -28.88 -8.31 -24.39
CA LYS A 231 -29.41 -6.96 -24.62
C LYS A 231 -30.96 -6.90 -24.46
N GLU A 232 -31.69 -7.94 -24.84
CA GLU A 232 -33.11 -8.05 -24.58
C GLU A 232 -33.42 -8.17 -23.09
N ASP A 233 -32.59 -8.91 -22.33
CA ASP A 233 -32.68 -9.00 -20.88
C ASP A 233 -32.38 -7.65 -20.20
N ALA A 234 -31.38 -6.92 -20.66
CA ALA A 234 -31.07 -5.58 -20.17
C ALA A 234 -32.20 -4.58 -20.43
N GLN A 235 -32.84 -4.67 -21.64
CA GLN A 235 -34.03 -3.86 -21.96
C GLN A 235 -35.20 -4.22 -21.05
N THR A 236 -35.41 -5.49 -20.76
CA THR A 236 -36.47 -5.99 -19.88
C THR A 236 -36.24 -5.47 -18.46
N LEU A 237 -34.98 -5.54 -17.94
CA LEU A 237 -34.63 -4.98 -16.65
C LEU A 237 -34.96 -3.49 -16.59
N ALA A 238 -34.41 -2.69 -17.52
CA ALA A 238 -34.61 -1.25 -17.56
C ALA A 238 -36.09 -0.87 -17.60
N GLY A 239 -36.90 -1.54 -18.43
CA GLY A 239 -38.31 -1.29 -18.54
C GLY A 239 -39.12 -1.62 -17.29
N ARG A 240 -38.83 -2.73 -16.63
CA ARG A 240 -39.49 -3.16 -15.38
C ARG A 240 -39.13 -2.26 -14.22
N VAL A 241 -37.86 -1.91 -14.09
CA VAL A 241 -37.39 -1.01 -13.04
C VAL A 241 -37.95 0.40 -13.23
N ALA A 242 -37.98 0.91 -14.44
CA ALA A 242 -38.63 2.18 -14.76
C ALA A 242 -40.15 2.17 -14.50
N ALA A 243 -40.81 1.01 -14.51
CA ALA A 243 -42.19 0.83 -14.11
C ALA A 243 -42.38 0.71 -12.59
N GLY A 244 -41.30 0.73 -11.79
CA GLY A 244 -41.31 0.73 -10.34
C GLY A 244 -41.09 -0.65 -9.70
N GLU A 245 -40.63 -1.65 -10.46
CA GLU A 245 -40.18 -2.91 -9.87
C GLU A 245 -38.81 -2.77 -9.25
N ASP A 246 -38.50 -3.60 -8.23
CA ASP A 246 -37.22 -3.61 -7.54
C ASP A 246 -36.09 -4.17 -8.45
N ILE A 247 -35.01 -3.41 -8.62
CA ILE A 247 -33.93 -3.77 -9.56
C ILE A 247 -33.25 -5.07 -9.17
N THR A 248 -33.07 -5.33 -7.86
CA THR A 248 -32.45 -6.55 -7.36
C THR A 248 -33.32 -7.77 -7.67
N ALA A 249 -34.62 -7.66 -7.42
CA ALA A 249 -35.55 -8.76 -7.71
C ALA A 249 -35.61 -9.08 -9.21
N VAL A 250 -35.65 -8.04 -10.06
CA VAL A 250 -35.70 -8.24 -11.54
C VAL A 250 -34.36 -8.81 -12.02
N ALA A 251 -33.23 -8.34 -11.49
CA ALA A 251 -31.91 -8.87 -11.86
C ALA A 251 -31.79 -10.36 -11.52
N GLU A 252 -32.21 -10.76 -10.32
CA GLU A 252 -32.21 -12.17 -9.89
C GLU A 252 -33.06 -13.07 -10.80
N GLU A 253 -34.25 -12.61 -11.23
CA GLU A 253 -35.11 -13.34 -12.17
C GLU A 253 -34.42 -13.55 -13.52
N LEU A 254 -33.56 -12.60 -13.96
CA LEU A 254 -32.77 -12.66 -15.19
C LEU A 254 -31.44 -13.36 -15.03
N GLY A 255 -31.13 -13.89 -13.83
CA GLY A 255 -29.86 -14.54 -13.53
C GLY A 255 -28.68 -13.58 -13.41
N GLN A 256 -28.95 -12.31 -13.13
CA GLN A 256 -27.98 -11.24 -12.95
C GLN A 256 -27.89 -10.81 -11.48
N THR A 257 -26.87 -10.01 -11.16
CA THR A 257 -26.68 -9.44 -9.82
C THR A 257 -26.77 -7.92 -9.90
N ALA A 258 -27.52 -7.32 -8.99
CA ALA A 258 -27.51 -5.88 -8.77
C ALA A 258 -26.43 -5.52 -7.74
N TYR A 259 -25.74 -4.42 -7.97
CA TYR A 259 -24.68 -3.89 -7.13
C TYR A 259 -25.04 -2.50 -6.62
N ASP A 260 -24.80 -2.25 -5.36
CA ASP A 260 -24.93 -0.94 -4.74
C ASP A 260 -23.60 -0.19 -4.83
N VAL A 261 -23.65 1.10 -5.16
CA VAL A 261 -22.47 1.96 -5.13
C VAL A 261 -22.87 3.39 -4.76
N THR A 262 -22.02 4.04 -3.96
CA THR A 262 -22.07 5.47 -3.72
C THR A 262 -21.03 6.18 -4.59
N PHE A 263 -21.34 7.38 -5.05
CA PHE A 263 -20.49 8.08 -6.00
C PHE A 263 -20.71 9.59 -5.95
N ASP A 264 -19.76 10.30 -6.50
CA ASP A 264 -19.81 11.73 -6.85
C ASP A 264 -19.45 11.92 -8.33
N SER A 265 -19.39 13.18 -8.77
CA SER A 265 -19.09 13.53 -10.17
C SER A 265 -17.64 13.18 -10.61
N GLU A 266 -16.73 12.91 -9.67
CA GLU A 266 -15.32 12.56 -9.94
C GLU A 266 -15.09 11.04 -9.92
N SER A 267 -16.09 10.28 -9.52
CA SER A 267 -16.03 8.82 -9.45
C SER A 267 -15.88 8.20 -10.84
N THR A 268 -15.08 7.16 -10.96
CA THR A 268 -14.82 6.45 -12.23
C THR A 268 -15.39 5.04 -12.29
N GLY A 269 -15.76 4.49 -11.15
CA GLY A 269 -16.34 3.16 -11.03
C GLY A 269 -17.86 3.20 -10.78
N PRO A 270 -18.61 2.24 -11.33
CA PRO A 270 -18.18 1.07 -12.10
C PRO A 270 -17.75 1.38 -13.54
N ASN A 271 -18.17 2.51 -14.09
CA ASN A 271 -17.85 3.02 -15.43
C ASN A 271 -18.15 4.53 -15.49
N GLU A 272 -17.28 5.33 -16.11
CA GLU A 272 -17.44 6.79 -16.19
C GLU A 272 -18.72 7.23 -16.91
N GLU A 273 -19.17 6.49 -17.94
CA GLU A 273 -20.40 6.81 -18.65
C GLU A 273 -21.64 6.54 -17.79
N VAL A 274 -21.58 5.50 -16.94
CA VAL A 274 -22.67 5.19 -15.98
C VAL A 274 -22.75 6.28 -14.92
N ILE A 275 -21.60 6.68 -14.34
CA ILE A 275 -21.53 7.79 -13.37
C ILE A 275 -22.13 9.05 -13.97
N ALA A 276 -21.66 9.46 -15.16
CA ALA A 276 -22.13 10.68 -15.80
C ALA A 276 -23.66 10.64 -16.11
N ALA A 277 -24.18 9.47 -16.50
CA ALA A 277 -25.61 9.31 -16.79
C ALA A 277 -26.46 9.43 -15.51
N VAL A 278 -26.05 8.76 -14.42
CA VAL A 278 -26.80 8.78 -13.16
C VAL A 278 -26.62 10.09 -12.41
N ASP A 279 -25.44 10.72 -12.52
CA ASP A 279 -25.18 12.02 -11.90
C ASP A 279 -26.09 13.13 -12.45
N ALA A 280 -26.49 13.01 -13.70
CA ALA A 280 -27.43 13.94 -14.36
C ALA A 280 -28.88 13.79 -13.88
N PHE A 281 -29.24 12.75 -13.14
CA PHE A 281 -30.59 12.55 -12.62
C PHE A 281 -30.92 13.53 -11.48
N GLU A 282 -32.18 14.02 -11.51
CA GLU A 282 -32.69 14.97 -10.52
C GLU A 282 -33.69 14.34 -9.55
N THR A 283 -34.13 13.09 -9.83
CA THR A 283 -35.15 12.40 -9.03
C THR A 283 -34.72 10.97 -8.70
N GLU A 284 -34.87 10.60 -7.43
CA GLU A 284 -34.65 9.22 -7.00
C GLU A 284 -35.61 8.26 -7.72
N GLY A 285 -35.09 7.11 -8.10
CA GLY A 285 -35.81 6.10 -8.86
C GLY A 285 -35.67 6.23 -10.39
N GLU A 286 -35.05 7.29 -10.91
CA GLU A 286 -34.72 7.39 -12.33
C GLU A 286 -33.77 6.27 -12.75
N VAL A 287 -34.00 5.76 -13.98
CA VAL A 287 -33.24 4.60 -14.52
C VAL A 287 -32.62 5.02 -15.85
N THR A 288 -31.38 4.60 -16.08
CA THR A 288 -30.67 4.89 -17.32
C THR A 288 -31.29 4.13 -18.50
N ASP A 289 -31.12 4.66 -19.70
CA ASP A 289 -31.14 3.83 -20.92
C ASP A 289 -29.96 2.81 -20.82
N LEU A 290 -29.94 1.86 -21.76
CA LEU A 290 -28.83 0.91 -21.84
C LEU A 290 -27.52 1.63 -22.17
N ILE A 291 -26.55 1.49 -21.34
CA ILE A 291 -25.18 2.01 -21.54
C ILE A 291 -24.32 0.87 -22.06
N GLU A 292 -24.06 0.87 -23.36
CA GLU A 292 -23.27 -0.17 -24.03
C GLU A 292 -21.79 0.20 -24.03
N THR A 293 -20.96 -0.74 -23.56
CA THR A 293 -19.49 -0.64 -23.56
C THR A 293 -18.90 -1.80 -24.36
N ASP A 294 -17.60 -1.79 -24.59
CA ASP A 294 -16.90 -2.91 -25.25
C ASP A 294 -17.02 -4.23 -24.46
N GLY A 295 -17.14 -4.15 -23.14
CA GLY A 295 -17.21 -5.31 -22.25
C GLY A 295 -18.61 -5.81 -21.92
N GLY A 296 -19.67 -5.01 -22.16
CA GLY A 296 -21.04 -5.36 -21.77
C GLY A 296 -21.98 -4.18 -21.71
N ILE A 297 -23.12 -4.37 -21.05
CA ILE A 297 -24.20 -3.39 -20.95
C ILE A 297 -24.45 -3.09 -19.48
N TYR A 298 -24.56 -1.81 -19.15
CA TYR A 298 -25.01 -1.35 -17.84
C TYR A 298 -26.43 -0.83 -17.88
N VAL A 299 -27.17 -1.09 -16.81
CA VAL A 299 -28.42 -0.43 -16.45
C VAL A 299 -28.32 0.01 -15.02
N ALA A 300 -28.55 1.26 -14.74
CA ALA A 300 -28.43 1.82 -13.39
C ALA A 300 -29.66 2.61 -12.97
N GLN A 301 -29.95 2.60 -11.68
CA GLN A 301 -31.02 3.36 -11.05
C GLN A 301 -30.47 4.24 -9.95
N LEU A 302 -30.78 5.53 -9.96
CA LEU A 302 -30.48 6.42 -8.82
C LEU A 302 -31.35 6.05 -7.61
N THR A 303 -30.73 5.68 -6.52
CA THR A 303 -31.42 5.30 -5.27
C THR A 303 -31.45 6.42 -4.25
N SER A 304 -30.43 7.30 -4.23
CA SER A 304 -30.40 8.49 -3.37
C SER A 304 -29.67 9.66 -4.05
N LEU A 305 -30.27 10.84 -3.98
CA LEU A 305 -29.65 12.10 -4.39
C LEU A 305 -28.59 12.59 -3.41
N LEU A 306 -28.68 12.15 -2.15
CA LEU A 306 -27.70 12.43 -1.10
C LEU A 306 -27.72 11.27 -0.10
N ASP A 307 -26.76 10.38 -0.24
CA ASP A 307 -26.52 9.34 0.75
C ASP A 307 -25.82 9.94 1.98
N ARG A 308 -26.54 10.00 3.09
CA ARG A 308 -26.05 10.67 4.30
C ARG A 308 -24.85 9.94 4.92
N GLU A 309 -24.89 8.62 4.95
CA GLU A 309 -23.83 7.82 5.55
C GLU A 309 -22.53 7.93 4.72
N ALA A 310 -22.64 7.80 3.41
CA ALA A 310 -21.50 7.96 2.51
C ALA A 310 -20.94 9.39 2.53
N THR A 311 -21.83 10.41 2.57
CA THR A 311 -21.42 11.81 2.67
C THR A 311 -20.65 12.09 3.98
N ASP A 312 -21.13 11.57 5.11
CA ASP A 312 -20.45 11.75 6.42
C ASP A 312 -19.10 10.97 6.45
N GLN A 313 -19.01 9.82 5.77
CA GLN A 313 -17.73 9.12 5.59
C GLN A 313 -16.79 9.93 4.71
N GLU A 314 -17.29 10.50 3.61
CA GLU A 314 -16.48 11.30 2.68
C GLU A 314 -15.93 12.57 3.33
N LYS A 315 -16.68 13.23 4.20
CA LYS A 315 -16.13 14.32 5.03
C LYS A 315 -14.92 13.88 5.86
N THR A 316 -14.98 12.67 6.41
CA THR A 316 -13.86 12.12 7.16
C THR A 316 -12.66 11.85 6.24
N ASN A 317 -12.91 11.33 5.04
CA ASN A 317 -11.88 11.08 4.05
C ASN A 317 -11.19 12.37 3.59
N ILE A 318 -11.97 13.42 3.30
CA ILE A 318 -11.47 14.74 2.90
C ILE A 318 -10.56 15.33 4.00
N VAL A 319 -10.97 15.26 5.27
CA VAL A 319 -10.14 15.73 6.38
C VAL A 319 -8.83 14.94 6.49
N GLU A 320 -8.88 13.62 6.34
CA GLU A 320 -7.66 12.79 6.36
C GLU A 320 -6.77 13.06 5.14
N GLU A 321 -7.35 13.34 3.98
CA GLU A 321 -6.60 13.74 2.78
C GLU A 321 -5.90 15.09 3.00
N ARG A 322 -6.58 16.11 3.50
CA ARG A 322 -5.99 17.41 3.86
C ARG A 322 -4.84 17.27 4.86
N ARG A 323 -4.99 16.38 5.85
CA ARG A 323 -3.95 16.06 6.83
C ARG A 323 -2.74 15.42 6.18
N GLN A 324 -2.97 14.49 5.26
CA GLN A 324 -1.88 13.83 4.53
C GLN A 324 -1.18 14.79 3.57
N GLU A 325 -1.93 15.63 2.85
CA GLU A 325 -1.37 16.65 1.97
C GLU A 325 -0.50 17.66 2.74
N GLN A 326 -0.93 18.06 3.95
CA GLN A 326 -0.13 18.92 4.79
C GLN A 326 1.17 18.25 5.21
N TYR A 327 1.11 16.97 5.65
CA TYR A 327 2.29 16.19 6.01
C TYR A 327 3.26 16.09 4.83
N ASP A 328 2.77 15.67 3.67
CA ASP A 328 3.58 15.50 2.46
C ASP A 328 4.19 16.84 1.99
N SER A 329 3.43 17.92 2.09
CA SER A 329 3.89 19.25 1.73
C SER A 329 5.02 19.78 2.64
N LEU A 330 4.88 19.57 3.96
CA LEU A 330 5.92 19.92 4.92
C LEU A 330 7.21 19.13 4.65
N LEU A 331 7.09 17.83 4.44
CA LEU A 331 8.25 16.98 4.16
C LEU A 331 8.93 17.35 2.84
N ALA A 332 8.14 17.61 1.80
CA ALA A 332 8.66 18.07 0.51
C ALA A 332 9.41 19.41 0.63
N GLN A 333 8.86 20.34 1.41
CA GLN A 333 9.52 21.63 1.68
C GLN A 333 10.85 21.41 2.43
N TRP A 334 10.88 20.60 3.47
CA TRP A 334 12.12 20.30 4.21
C TRP A 334 13.17 19.65 3.33
N ARG A 335 12.77 18.76 2.41
CA ARG A 335 13.69 18.18 1.43
C ARG A 335 14.27 19.22 0.47
N GLU A 336 13.46 20.17 0.01
CA GLU A 336 13.93 21.25 -0.89
C GLU A 336 14.92 22.19 -0.19
N ASP A 337 14.69 22.46 1.10
CA ASP A 337 15.50 23.38 1.90
C ASP A 337 16.77 22.72 2.48
N THR A 338 16.92 21.40 2.38
CA THR A 338 18.01 20.63 3.00
C THR A 338 18.94 20.02 1.96
N GLU A 339 20.25 20.21 2.14
CA GLU A 339 21.26 19.50 1.34
C GLU A 339 21.31 18.02 1.72
N ILE A 340 21.07 17.15 0.75
CA ILE A 340 21.09 15.69 0.92
C ILE A 340 22.09 15.10 -0.08
N GLU A 341 23.06 14.35 0.43
CA GLU A 341 24.06 13.68 -0.39
C GLU A 341 24.09 12.18 -0.05
N VAL A 342 24.21 11.31 -1.07
CA VAL A 342 24.34 9.86 -0.91
C VAL A 342 25.68 9.41 -1.49
N ASP A 343 26.44 8.61 -0.73
CA ASP A 343 27.62 7.91 -1.23
C ASP A 343 27.20 6.56 -1.82
N GLU A 344 26.96 6.56 -3.13
CA GLU A 344 26.55 5.39 -3.90
C GLU A 344 27.54 4.21 -3.79
N LYS A 345 28.84 4.49 -3.57
CA LYS A 345 29.84 3.43 -3.39
C LYS A 345 29.73 2.76 -2.03
N VAL A 346 29.36 3.53 -1.03
CA VAL A 346 29.11 3.00 0.32
C VAL A 346 27.78 2.26 0.31
N TRP A 347 26.73 2.83 -0.30
CA TRP A 347 25.42 2.22 -0.39
C TRP A 347 25.41 0.92 -1.22
N GLY A 348 26.16 0.85 -2.30
CA GLY A 348 26.33 -0.35 -3.12
C GLY A 348 27.01 -1.54 -2.44
N LYS A 349 27.48 -1.41 -1.18
CA LYS A 349 27.94 -2.55 -0.37
C LYS A 349 26.80 -3.34 0.27
N VAL A 350 25.60 -2.76 0.31
CA VAL A 350 24.37 -3.45 0.70
C VAL A 350 23.84 -4.13 -0.56
N ASP A 351 23.93 -5.46 -0.60
CA ASP A 351 23.62 -6.28 -1.76
C ASP A 351 22.68 -7.41 -1.31
N PHE A 352 21.46 -7.46 -1.85
CA PHE A 352 20.44 -8.42 -1.47
C PHE A 352 20.59 -9.77 -2.20
N GLU A 353 21.30 -9.78 -3.33
CA GLU A 353 21.52 -11.00 -4.11
C GLU A 353 22.52 -11.95 -3.42
N ASP A 354 23.56 -11.38 -2.79
CA ASP A 354 24.63 -12.17 -2.17
C ASP A 354 24.21 -12.87 -0.87
N THR A 355 23.19 -12.35 -0.18
CA THR A 355 22.77 -12.87 1.13
C THR A 355 21.28 -12.70 1.37
N GLY A 356 20.57 -13.83 1.49
CA GLY A 356 19.17 -13.86 1.86
C GLY A 356 18.94 -13.59 3.35
N VAL A 357 17.82 -12.95 3.69
CA VAL A 357 17.37 -12.67 5.05
C VAL A 357 15.93 -13.15 5.21
N THR A 358 15.68 -14.05 6.16
CA THR A 358 14.34 -14.56 6.44
C THR A 358 13.96 -14.25 7.88
N VAL A 359 12.77 -13.71 8.08
CA VAL A 359 12.18 -13.48 9.40
C VAL A 359 11.65 -14.81 9.93
N ILE A 360 12.04 -15.20 11.14
CA ILE A 360 11.53 -16.41 11.78
C ILE A 360 10.10 -16.11 12.27
N THR A 361 9.14 -16.83 11.72
CA THR A 361 7.74 -16.79 12.14
C THR A 361 7.38 -18.09 12.87
N SER A 362 6.25 -18.11 13.59
CA SER A 362 5.76 -19.33 14.24
C SER A 362 5.52 -20.49 13.27
N GLU A 363 5.28 -20.19 11.99
CA GLU A 363 5.10 -21.20 10.93
C GLU A 363 6.44 -21.78 10.46
N THR A 364 7.52 -20.98 10.49
CA THR A 364 8.87 -21.46 10.16
C THR A 364 9.49 -22.32 11.27
N GLU A 365 9.09 -22.14 12.53
CA GLU A 365 9.54 -23.00 13.63
C GLU A 365 8.97 -24.42 13.51
N GLU A 366 7.70 -24.59 13.12
CA GLU A 366 7.08 -25.92 12.94
C GLU A 366 7.68 -26.70 11.76
N SER A 367 8.09 -26.03 10.68
CA SER A 367 8.70 -26.71 9.52
C SER A 367 10.16 -27.11 9.73
N GLY A 368 10.86 -26.51 10.68
CA GLY A 368 12.27 -26.82 11.01
C GLY A 368 12.43 -28.03 11.92
N GLU A 369 11.45 -28.38 12.75
CA GLU A 369 11.52 -29.56 13.63
C GLU A 369 11.30 -30.89 12.91
N ASP A 370 10.57 -30.90 11.79
CA ASP A 370 10.28 -32.14 11.02
C ASP A 370 11.47 -32.63 10.16
N THR A 371 12.48 -31.80 9.90
CA THR A 371 13.67 -32.19 9.12
C THR A 371 14.86 -32.68 9.96
N ALA A 372 14.79 -32.60 11.28
CA ALA A 372 15.86 -33.02 12.18
C ALA A 372 15.68 -34.43 12.76
N SER A 373 14.66 -35.21 12.31
CA SER A 373 14.32 -36.56 12.82
C SER A 373 14.29 -37.67 11.76
N GLU A 374 15.13 -37.61 10.71
CA GLU A 374 15.43 -38.75 9.86
C GLU A 374 16.91 -39.09 9.79
#